data_3e96ef7aee98852aa1e2f0d492e0acfd
#
_entry.id   3e96ef7aee98852aa1e2f0d492e0acfd
#
_cell.length_a   1.000
_cell.length_b   1.000
_cell.length_c   1.000
_cell.angle_alpha   90.00
_cell.angle_beta   90.00
_cell.angle_gamma   90.00
#
_symmetry.space_group_name_H-M   'P 1'
#
loop_
_entity.id
_entity.type
_entity.pdbx_description
1 polymer ?
#
loop_
_entity_poly.entity_id
_entity_poly.type
_entity_poly.pdbx_seq_one_letter_code
_entity_poly.pdbx_strand_id
1 'polypeptide(L)'
;MSFRWPELLWAVLLVPLVLLVWLRGERRRTQRAGVFGNPALLPNVVTARPGWRRVAPVLLYLLAATVLLVALARPEATAQVPRDQATIMLVMDTSKSMTSTDVNPTRLQAAREAADTFLGEIPDRFQVGLVTFAGAPSVEALPTTDKDAIRTALGNAPVRDGTAVGDALVRALAASRPRNAAANAERPPTAILLLTDGASRSGVPPLAAAQQAKQEGVPVFTVALASQPPPELQQIAEITGGQSFTAPTAEQLNAVYRDLGSRLTYVEEKRELTSYFMGGAAILLLLLGAAASITWFLRLP
;
A
#
# COMPACT_ATOMS: atom_id res chain seq x y z
N MET A 1 -5.91 10.92 4.18
CA MET A 1 -6.10 11.60 2.88
C MET A 1 -5.04 12.66 2.76
N SER A 2 -4.27 12.66 1.70
CA SER A 2 -3.30 13.69 1.34
C SER A 2 -3.75 14.36 0.04
N PHE A 3 -3.31 15.58 -0.20
CA PHE A 3 -3.56 16.26 -1.46
C PHE A 3 -2.22 16.41 -2.18
N ARG A 4 -2.20 16.09 -3.47
CA ARG A 4 -0.97 16.23 -4.26
C ARG A 4 -0.60 17.70 -4.48
N TRP A 5 -1.62 18.59 -4.55
CA TRP A 5 -1.46 20.00 -4.78
C TRP A 5 -2.30 20.81 -3.74
N PRO A 6 -1.86 20.83 -2.46
CA PRO A 6 -2.62 21.48 -1.37
C PRO A 6 -2.80 22.98 -1.58
N GLU A 7 -1.90 23.60 -2.34
CA GLU A 7 -1.94 25.05 -2.64
C GLU A 7 -3.23 25.44 -3.40
N LEU A 8 -3.77 24.51 -4.21
CA LEU A 8 -5.02 24.78 -4.95
C LEU A 8 -6.26 24.85 -4.05
N LEU A 9 -6.18 24.33 -2.82
CA LEU A 9 -7.28 24.46 -1.86
C LEU A 9 -7.54 25.92 -1.46
N TRP A 10 -6.56 26.82 -1.58
CA TRP A 10 -6.77 28.24 -1.36
C TRP A 10 -7.80 28.81 -2.35
N ALA A 11 -7.94 28.25 -3.54
CA ALA A 11 -8.95 28.68 -4.50
C ALA A 11 -10.40 28.43 -4.01
N VAL A 12 -10.60 27.53 -3.05
CA VAL A 12 -11.92 27.30 -2.42
C VAL A 12 -12.38 28.56 -1.67
N LEU A 13 -11.46 29.40 -1.17
CA LEU A 13 -11.80 30.67 -0.53
C LEU A 13 -12.44 31.70 -1.49
N LEU A 14 -12.29 31.50 -2.80
CA LEU A 14 -12.99 32.33 -3.80
C LEU A 14 -14.50 32.06 -3.80
N VAL A 15 -14.95 30.88 -3.41
CA VAL A 15 -16.37 30.52 -3.40
C VAL A 15 -17.20 31.40 -2.47
N PRO A 16 -16.86 31.61 -1.17
CA PRO A 16 -17.58 32.52 -0.31
C PRO A 16 -17.46 33.98 -0.78
N LEU A 17 -16.35 34.36 -1.42
CA LEU A 17 -16.20 35.71 -1.98
C LEU A 17 -17.19 35.91 -3.11
N VAL A 18 -17.32 34.98 -4.04
CA VAL A 18 -18.31 35.03 -5.14
C VAL A 18 -19.72 35.08 -4.58
N LEU A 19 -20.02 34.28 -3.54
CA LEU A 19 -21.32 34.30 -2.88
C LEU A 19 -21.63 35.67 -2.26
N LEU A 20 -20.66 36.28 -1.58
CA LEU A 20 -20.81 37.62 -0.99
C LEU A 20 -21.04 38.70 -2.04
N VAL A 21 -20.31 38.66 -3.15
CA VAL A 21 -20.50 39.60 -4.27
C VAL A 21 -21.89 39.43 -4.86
N TRP A 22 -22.36 38.22 -5.07
CA TRP A 22 -23.68 37.90 -5.57
C TRP A 22 -24.78 38.42 -4.60
N LEU A 23 -24.67 38.15 -3.30
CA LEU A 23 -25.62 38.62 -2.27
C LEU A 23 -25.68 40.12 -2.21
N ARG A 24 -24.54 40.83 -2.32
CA ARG A 24 -24.51 42.30 -2.38
C ARG A 24 -25.16 42.80 -3.66
N GLY A 25 -24.93 42.16 -4.77
CA GLY A 25 -25.57 42.48 -6.04
C GLY A 25 -27.12 42.39 -5.97
N GLU A 26 -27.60 41.30 -5.38
CA GLU A 26 -29.04 41.05 -5.23
C GLU A 26 -29.69 42.08 -4.29
N ARG A 27 -29.06 42.41 -3.16
CA ARG A 27 -29.52 43.46 -2.24
C ARG A 27 -29.59 44.83 -2.92
N ARG A 28 -28.59 45.19 -3.74
CA ARG A 28 -28.59 46.47 -4.50
C ARG A 28 -29.68 46.47 -5.58
N ARG A 29 -29.97 45.36 -6.23
CA ARG A 29 -31.05 45.26 -7.22
C ARG A 29 -32.44 45.44 -6.57
N THR A 30 -32.67 44.83 -5.41
CA THR A 30 -33.93 44.96 -4.69
C THR A 30 -34.13 46.39 -4.16
N GLN A 31 -33.07 47.07 -3.68
CA GLN A 31 -33.12 48.47 -3.26
C GLN A 31 -33.42 49.44 -4.43
N ARG A 32 -32.77 49.23 -5.59
CA ARG A 32 -33.01 50.06 -6.78
C ARG A 32 -34.41 49.88 -7.35
N ALA A 33 -34.96 48.67 -7.34
CA ALA A 33 -36.31 48.41 -7.78
C ALA A 33 -37.35 49.17 -6.90
N GLY A 34 -37.08 49.34 -5.60
CA GLY A 34 -37.93 50.11 -4.70
C GLY A 34 -37.90 51.64 -4.93
N VAL A 35 -36.79 52.15 -5.52
CA VAL A 35 -36.64 53.60 -5.78
C VAL A 35 -37.30 54.04 -7.09
N PHE A 36 -37.38 53.19 -8.10
CA PHE A 36 -37.91 53.51 -9.42
C PHE A 36 -39.34 53.01 -9.66
N GLY A 37 -39.91 52.25 -8.75
CA GLY A 37 -41.27 51.72 -8.86
C GLY A 37 -42.28 52.66 -8.19
N ASN A 38 -43.29 53.04 -8.94
CA ASN A 38 -44.45 53.74 -8.32
C ASN A 38 -45.13 52.81 -7.31
N PRO A 39 -45.19 53.09 -6.01
CA PRO A 39 -45.72 52.22 -4.97
C PRO A 39 -47.13 51.70 -5.23
N ALA A 40 -47.94 52.41 -5.99
CA ALA A 40 -49.32 52.05 -6.34
C ALA A 40 -49.42 50.99 -7.42
N LEU A 41 -48.37 50.81 -8.23
CA LEU A 41 -48.34 49.80 -9.33
C LEU A 41 -47.53 48.53 -8.98
N LEU A 42 -46.74 48.55 -7.90
CA LEU A 42 -45.91 47.45 -7.45
C LEU A 42 -46.70 46.13 -7.16
N PRO A 43 -47.88 46.13 -6.52
CA PRO A 43 -48.62 44.90 -6.25
C PRO A 43 -49.05 44.12 -7.51
N ASN A 44 -49.27 44.83 -8.63
CA ASN A 44 -49.76 44.23 -9.88
C ASN A 44 -48.63 43.76 -10.82
N VAL A 45 -47.40 44.25 -10.62
CA VAL A 45 -46.25 43.93 -11.50
C VAL A 45 -45.29 42.92 -10.87
N VAL A 46 -45.23 42.87 -9.54
CA VAL A 46 -44.31 41.94 -8.82
C VAL A 46 -45.10 40.80 -8.19
N THR A 47 -45.48 39.85 -9.02
CA THR A 47 -46.28 38.68 -8.63
C THR A 47 -45.50 37.58 -7.88
N ALA A 48 -44.20 37.69 -7.68
CA ALA A 48 -43.46 36.67 -6.97
C ALA A 48 -42.31 37.21 -6.13
N ARG A 49 -42.39 37.02 -4.82
CA ARG A 49 -41.21 37.15 -3.94
C ARG A 49 -40.11 36.22 -4.44
N PRO A 50 -38.83 36.64 -4.48
CA PRO A 50 -37.74 35.76 -4.84
C PRO A 50 -37.60 34.64 -3.81
N GLY A 51 -38.29 33.54 -4.04
CA GLY A 51 -38.26 32.39 -3.19
C GLY A 51 -36.94 31.60 -3.36
N TRP A 52 -36.77 30.56 -2.52
CA TRP A 52 -35.65 29.64 -2.55
C TRP A 52 -35.28 29.14 -3.97
N ARG A 53 -36.22 29.13 -4.92
CA ARG A 53 -36.02 28.76 -6.32
C ARG A 53 -35.00 29.64 -7.08
N ARG A 54 -34.70 30.85 -6.63
CA ARG A 54 -33.62 31.68 -7.20
C ARG A 54 -32.29 31.47 -6.56
N VAL A 55 -32.27 31.06 -5.30
CA VAL A 55 -31.05 30.84 -4.54
C VAL A 55 -30.51 29.42 -4.77
N ALA A 56 -31.39 28.43 -4.92
CA ALA A 56 -31.02 27.03 -5.09
C ALA A 56 -30.07 26.79 -6.27
N PRO A 57 -30.27 27.33 -7.49
CA PRO A 57 -29.33 27.14 -8.59
C PRO A 57 -27.94 27.72 -8.31
N VAL A 58 -27.87 28.86 -7.64
CA VAL A 58 -26.59 29.53 -7.29
C VAL A 58 -25.83 28.69 -6.26
N LEU A 59 -26.52 28.20 -5.23
CA LEU A 59 -25.92 27.33 -4.23
C LEU A 59 -25.43 26.02 -4.85
N LEU A 60 -26.21 25.41 -5.75
CA LEU A 60 -25.83 24.17 -6.44
C LEU A 60 -24.62 24.40 -7.34
N TYR A 61 -24.56 25.54 -8.04
CA TYR A 61 -23.40 25.91 -8.87
C TYR A 61 -22.14 26.11 -8.02
N LEU A 62 -22.27 26.81 -6.88
CA LEU A 62 -21.15 27.03 -5.97
C LEU A 62 -20.68 25.71 -5.33
N LEU A 63 -21.61 24.81 -5.02
CA LEU A 63 -21.28 23.49 -4.53
C LEU A 63 -20.52 22.68 -5.60
N ALA A 64 -21.01 22.66 -6.83
CA ALA A 64 -20.33 21.99 -7.93
C ALA A 64 -18.93 22.59 -8.17
N ALA A 65 -18.81 23.92 -8.15
CA ALA A 65 -17.52 24.59 -8.26
C ALA A 65 -16.56 24.23 -7.11
N THR A 66 -17.07 24.11 -5.88
CA THR A 66 -16.27 23.69 -4.72
C THR A 66 -15.76 22.27 -4.90
N VAL A 67 -16.63 21.34 -5.31
CA VAL A 67 -16.25 19.93 -5.55
C VAL A 67 -15.21 19.84 -6.67
N LEU A 68 -15.35 20.66 -7.72
CA LEU A 68 -14.39 20.72 -8.83
C LEU A 68 -13.01 21.25 -8.39
N LEU A 69 -13.00 22.30 -7.55
CA LEU A 69 -11.76 22.87 -6.99
C LEU A 69 -11.04 21.84 -6.07
N VAL A 70 -11.81 21.08 -5.28
CA VAL A 70 -11.25 19.99 -4.47
C VAL A 70 -10.72 18.87 -5.37
N ALA A 71 -11.43 18.53 -6.46
CA ALA A 71 -10.95 17.55 -7.43
C ALA A 71 -9.63 17.99 -8.09
N LEU A 72 -9.47 19.29 -8.37
CA LEU A 72 -8.26 19.86 -8.96
C LEU A 72 -7.05 19.75 -8.01
N ALA A 73 -7.28 19.77 -6.69
CA ALA A 73 -6.23 19.55 -5.69
C ALA A 73 -5.73 18.09 -5.63
N ARG A 74 -6.30 17.19 -6.44
CA ARG A 74 -5.97 15.75 -6.54
C ARG A 74 -5.91 15.07 -5.18
N PRO A 75 -7.06 14.81 -4.55
CA PRO A 75 -7.10 14.06 -3.31
C PRO A 75 -6.60 12.63 -3.52
N GLU A 76 -5.65 12.21 -2.67
CA GLU A 76 -5.08 10.87 -2.65
C GLU A 76 -5.53 10.15 -1.38
N ALA A 77 -5.94 8.90 -1.52
CA ALA A 77 -6.16 8.01 -0.40
C ALA A 77 -5.18 6.83 -0.48
N THR A 78 -4.63 6.47 0.67
CA THR A 78 -3.84 5.25 0.81
C THR A 78 -4.79 4.05 0.75
N ALA A 79 -4.64 3.23 -0.26
CA ALA A 79 -5.36 1.97 -0.40
C ALA A 79 -4.37 0.81 -0.32
N GLN A 80 -4.73 -0.25 0.40
CA GLN A 80 -3.98 -1.49 0.34
C GLN A 80 -4.35 -2.20 -0.96
N VAL A 81 -3.40 -2.23 -1.89
CA VAL A 81 -3.57 -2.90 -3.19
C VAL A 81 -2.79 -4.21 -3.16
N PRO A 82 -3.40 -5.34 -3.56
CA PRO A 82 -2.66 -6.58 -3.70
C PRO A 82 -1.51 -6.39 -4.71
N ARG A 83 -0.32 -6.84 -4.37
CA ARG A 83 0.79 -6.87 -5.34
C ARG A 83 0.45 -7.85 -6.45
N ASP A 84 0.67 -7.44 -7.69
CA ASP A 84 0.44 -8.33 -8.83
C ASP A 84 1.51 -9.40 -8.95
N GLN A 85 2.76 -9.09 -8.60
CA GLN A 85 3.89 -10.02 -8.60
C GLN A 85 4.87 -9.65 -7.50
N ALA A 86 5.45 -10.65 -6.84
CA ALA A 86 6.56 -10.49 -5.92
C ALA A 86 7.43 -11.76 -5.93
N THR A 87 8.72 -11.58 -5.63
CA THR A 87 9.65 -12.68 -5.42
C THR A 87 9.99 -12.78 -3.94
N ILE A 88 9.84 -13.95 -3.35
CA ILE A 88 10.18 -14.20 -1.96
C ILE A 88 11.28 -15.25 -1.92
N MET A 89 12.42 -14.93 -1.32
CA MET A 89 13.50 -15.87 -1.09
C MET A 89 13.42 -16.40 0.34
N LEU A 90 13.05 -17.66 0.48
CA LEU A 90 13.16 -18.37 1.75
C LEU A 90 14.62 -18.73 1.97
N VAL A 91 15.21 -18.29 3.07
CA VAL A 91 16.58 -18.60 3.47
C VAL A 91 16.53 -19.35 4.79
N MET A 92 16.75 -20.63 4.75
CA MET A 92 16.55 -21.54 5.88
C MET A 92 17.86 -22.11 6.39
N ASP A 93 18.07 -21.95 7.68
CA ASP A 93 19.18 -22.59 8.38
C ASP A 93 18.94 -24.12 8.48
N THR A 94 19.92 -24.89 8.01
CA THR A 94 19.94 -26.36 8.11
C THR A 94 21.16 -26.85 8.89
N SER A 95 21.70 -26.02 9.77
CA SER A 95 22.82 -26.40 10.65
C SER A 95 22.40 -27.44 11.68
N LYS A 96 23.39 -28.12 12.28
CA LYS A 96 23.14 -29.14 13.32
C LYS A 96 22.35 -28.63 14.52
N SER A 97 22.44 -27.35 14.87
CA SER A 97 21.64 -26.76 15.97
C SER A 97 20.13 -26.85 15.69
N MET A 98 19.73 -26.85 14.41
CA MET A 98 18.34 -27.00 14.01
C MET A 98 17.75 -28.39 14.26
N THR A 99 18.58 -29.40 14.59
CA THR A 99 18.08 -30.71 15.02
C THR A 99 17.68 -30.75 16.50
N SER A 100 17.84 -29.67 17.23
CA SER A 100 17.42 -29.56 18.64
C SER A 100 15.92 -29.82 18.79
N THR A 101 15.56 -30.50 19.90
CA THR A 101 14.19 -30.92 20.22
C THR A 101 13.51 -30.02 21.26
N ASP A 102 14.08 -28.85 21.53
CA ASP A 102 13.47 -27.84 22.40
C ASP A 102 12.21 -27.21 21.77
N VAL A 103 12.10 -27.29 20.44
CA VAL A 103 10.88 -27.04 19.65
C VAL A 103 10.40 -28.39 19.11
N ASN A 104 9.15 -28.75 19.35
CA ASN A 104 8.62 -30.06 18.99
C ASN A 104 8.21 -30.09 17.49
N PRO A 105 8.56 -31.11 16.69
CA PRO A 105 9.41 -32.26 17.05
C PRO A 105 10.91 -31.94 17.00
N THR A 106 11.35 -31.03 16.15
CA THR A 106 12.68 -30.38 16.07
C THR A 106 12.52 -28.98 15.50
N ARG A 107 13.51 -28.09 15.75
CA ARG A 107 13.49 -26.73 15.15
C ARG A 107 13.38 -26.80 13.62
N LEU A 108 14.13 -27.70 12.96
CA LEU A 108 14.11 -27.85 11.52
C LEU A 108 12.74 -28.33 11.02
N GLN A 109 12.12 -29.29 11.70
CA GLN A 109 10.80 -29.78 11.32
C GLN A 109 9.73 -28.67 11.51
N ALA A 110 9.76 -27.97 12.63
CA ALA A 110 8.89 -26.82 12.87
C ALA A 110 9.08 -25.72 11.81
N ALA A 111 10.33 -25.47 11.39
CA ALA A 111 10.65 -24.53 10.33
C ALA A 111 10.06 -24.94 8.97
N ARG A 112 10.12 -26.23 8.64
CA ARG A 112 9.54 -26.79 7.40
C ARG A 112 8.01 -26.68 7.39
N GLU A 113 7.37 -27.01 8.50
CA GLU A 113 5.91 -26.91 8.66
C GLU A 113 5.42 -25.46 8.57
N ALA A 114 6.15 -24.55 9.20
CA ALA A 114 5.84 -23.13 9.12
C ALA A 114 6.05 -22.57 7.70
N ALA A 115 7.11 -22.98 7.00
CA ALA A 115 7.34 -22.60 5.63
C ALA A 115 6.25 -23.17 4.69
N ASP A 116 5.75 -24.38 4.94
CA ASP A 116 4.61 -24.93 4.21
C ASP A 116 3.32 -24.11 4.46
N THR A 117 3.05 -23.74 5.70
CA THR A 117 1.94 -22.83 6.06
C THR A 117 2.07 -21.52 5.30
N PHE A 118 3.25 -20.91 5.28
CA PHE A 118 3.53 -19.67 4.55
C PHE A 118 3.24 -19.81 3.05
N LEU A 119 3.71 -20.92 2.43
CA LEU A 119 3.45 -21.21 1.02
C LEU A 119 1.96 -21.33 0.71
N GLY A 120 1.15 -21.77 1.68
CA GLY A 120 -0.31 -21.80 1.57
C GLY A 120 -0.98 -20.44 1.61
N GLU A 121 -0.42 -19.48 2.36
CA GLU A 121 -1.02 -18.15 2.57
C GLU A 121 -0.65 -17.14 1.46
N ILE A 122 0.47 -17.34 0.75
CA ILE A 122 0.88 -16.42 -0.32
C ILE A 122 0.11 -16.69 -1.62
N PRO A 123 -0.21 -15.65 -2.41
CA PRO A 123 -0.86 -15.81 -3.70
C PRO A 123 -0.07 -16.68 -4.68
N ASP A 124 -0.76 -17.44 -5.55
CA ASP A 124 -0.12 -18.36 -6.52
C ASP A 124 0.73 -17.64 -7.57
N ARG A 125 0.47 -16.37 -7.80
CA ARG A 125 1.24 -15.51 -8.72
C ARG A 125 2.60 -15.08 -8.19
N PHE A 126 2.89 -15.29 -6.90
CA PHE A 126 4.17 -14.95 -6.29
C PHE A 126 5.20 -16.04 -6.59
N GLN A 127 6.42 -15.62 -6.92
CA GLN A 127 7.54 -16.53 -7.09
C GLN A 127 8.23 -16.75 -5.75
N VAL A 128 8.50 -17.99 -5.42
CA VAL A 128 9.25 -18.37 -4.22
C VAL A 128 10.52 -19.11 -4.65
N GLY A 129 11.66 -18.70 -4.07
CA GLY A 129 12.92 -19.43 -4.16
C GLY A 129 13.33 -19.96 -2.80
N LEU A 130 14.15 -20.99 -2.78
CA LEU A 130 14.68 -21.59 -1.56
C LEU A 130 16.20 -21.64 -1.58
N VAL A 131 16.79 -21.05 -0.55
CA VAL A 131 18.21 -21.18 -0.22
C VAL A 131 18.31 -21.84 1.15
N THR A 132 19.05 -22.92 1.26
CA THR A 132 19.42 -23.50 2.54
C THR A 132 20.86 -23.16 2.85
N PHE A 133 21.19 -23.05 4.11
CA PHE A 133 22.56 -22.78 4.52
C PHE A 133 22.92 -23.50 5.83
N ALA A 134 24.20 -23.77 5.93
CA ALA A 134 24.91 -24.17 7.12
C ALA A 134 26.30 -23.51 7.04
N GLY A 135 27.38 -24.25 6.94
CA GLY A 135 28.74 -23.70 6.68
C GLY A 135 28.88 -23.07 5.29
N ALA A 136 28.05 -23.42 4.34
CA ALA A 136 27.95 -22.82 3.00
C ALA A 136 26.49 -22.82 2.52
N PRO A 137 26.08 -21.80 1.74
CA PRO A 137 24.74 -21.73 1.19
C PRO A 137 24.56 -22.60 -0.07
N SER A 138 23.36 -23.17 -0.23
CA SER A 138 22.93 -23.91 -1.41
C SER A 138 21.61 -23.37 -1.92
N VAL A 139 21.48 -23.17 -3.24
CA VAL A 139 20.20 -22.82 -3.85
C VAL A 139 19.47 -24.11 -4.17
N GLU A 140 18.49 -24.47 -3.39
CA GLU A 140 17.69 -25.68 -3.57
C GLU A 140 16.62 -25.51 -4.64
N ALA A 141 16.05 -24.28 -4.74
CA ALA A 141 15.12 -23.92 -5.79
C ALA A 141 15.27 -22.45 -6.17
N LEU A 142 15.30 -22.18 -7.47
CA LEU A 142 15.21 -20.81 -8.00
C LEU A 142 13.78 -20.31 -7.89
N PRO A 143 13.56 -18.96 -7.93
CA PRO A 143 12.22 -18.40 -7.89
C PRO A 143 11.28 -19.04 -8.91
N THR A 144 10.20 -19.62 -8.42
CA THR A 144 9.15 -20.29 -9.20
C THR A 144 7.78 -20.07 -8.58
N THR A 145 6.73 -20.15 -9.38
CA THR A 145 5.34 -20.16 -8.91
C THR A 145 4.88 -21.57 -8.51
N ASP A 146 5.69 -22.58 -8.82
CA ASP A 146 5.43 -23.98 -8.43
C ASP A 146 5.78 -24.18 -6.94
N LYS A 147 4.78 -24.06 -6.08
CA LYS A 147 4.93 -24.25 -4.63
C LYS A 147 5.25 -25.70 -4.23
N ASP A 148 4.84 -26.67 -5.03
CA ASP A 148 5.09 -28.08 -4.74
C ASP A 148 6.56 -28.44 -4.98
N ALA A 149 7.19 -27.80 -5.96
CA ALA A 149 8.63 -27.89 -6.15
C ALA A 149 9.39 -27.34 -4.94
N ILE A 150 8.93 -26.22 -4.34
CA ILE A 150 9.52 -25.65 -3.13
C ILE A 150 9.32 -26.58 -1.92
N ARG A 151 8.13 -27.16 -1.74
CA ARG A 151 7.84 -28.14 -0.68
C ARG A 151 8.77 -29.35 -0.76
N THR A 152 8.94 -29.87 -1.96
CA THR A 152 9.85 -31.02 -2.23
C THR A 152 11.29 -30.66 -1.89
N ALA A 153 11.76 -29.49 -2.30
CA ALA A 153 13.10 -29.01 -2.00
C ALA A 153 13.31 -28.79 -0.49
N LEU A 154 12.33 -28.25 0.21
CA LEU A 154 12.35 -28.09 1.68
C LEU A 154 12.46 -29.45 2.40
N GLY A 155 11.70 -30.43 1.95
CA GLY A 155 11.73 -31.80 2.52
C GLY A 155 13.09 -32.48 2.38
N ASN A 156 13.76 -32.27 1.26
CA ASN A 156 15.04 -32.93 0.90
C ASN A 156 16.28 -32.17 1.38
N ALA A 157 16.13 -30.97 1.98
CA ALA A 157 17.25 -30.15 2.41
C ALA A 157 18.13 -30.87 3.45
N PRO A 158 19.44 -31.07 3.18
CA PRO A 158 20.32 -31.84 4.05
C PRO A 158 20.76 -30.98 5.26
N VAL A 159 20.91 -31.66 6.41
CA VAL A 159 21.54 -31.06 7.59
C VAL A 159 23.07 -31.11 7.42
N ARG A 160 23.72 -29.95 7.69
CA ARG A 160 25.18 -29.80 7.58
C ARG A 160 25.75 -29.06 8.78
N ASP A 161 27.08 -28.97 8.89
CA ASP A 161 27.77 -28.23 9.95
C ASP A 161 28.01 -26.78 9.57
N GLY A 162 28.05 -25.90 10.57
CA GLY A 162 28.38 -24.50 10.42
C GLY A 162 27.14 -23.59 10.25
N THR A 163 27.37 -22.27 10.27
CA THR A 163 26.32 -21.24 10.10
C THR A 163 26.93 -20.03 9.41
N ALA A 164 26.61 -19.81 8.13
CA ALA A 164 27.12 -18.73 7.28
C ALA A 164 25.97 -17.83 6.80
N VAL A 165 25.40 -17.02 7.71
CA VAL A 165 24.24 -16.17 7.44
C VAL A 165 24.53 -15.16 6.34
N GLY A 166 25.69 -14.47 6.39
CA GLY A 166 26.04 -13.46 5.40
C GLY A 166 26.14 -14.00 3.99
N ASP A 167 26.80 -15.17 3.82
CA ASP A 167 26.91 -15.83 2.54
C ASP A 167 25.53 -16.28 2.02
N ALA A 168 24.64 -16.73 2.92
CA ALA A 168 23.28 -17.10 2.58
C ALA A 168 22.47 -15.91 2.04
N LEU A 169 22.59 -14.74 2.67
CA LEU A 169 21.96 -13.50 2.20
C LEU A 169 22.48 -13.09 0.81
N VAL A 170 23.81 -13.08 0.61
CA VAL A 170 24.41 -12.76 -0.69
C VAL A 170 23.94 -13.75 -1.76
N ARG A 171 23.87 -15.04 -1.41
CA ARG A 171 23.40 -16.08 -2.33
C ARG A 171 21.94 -15.94 -2.70
N ALA A 172 21.09 -15.58 -1.71
CA ALA A 172 19.68 -15.31 -1.94
C ALA A 172 19.45 -14.07 -2.81
N LEU A 173 20.21 -12.99 -2.58
CA LEU A 173 20.19 -11.80 -3.43
C LEU A 173 20.57 -12.13 -4.88
N ALA A 174 21.61 -12.93 -5.08
CA ALA A 174 22.02 -13.36 -6.41
C ALA A 174 20.97 -14.25 -7.10
N ALA A 175 20.38 -15.21 -6.34
CA ALA A 175 19.39 -16.14 -6.85
C ALA A 175 18.04 -15.48 -7.16
N SER A 176 17.71 -14.38 -6.50
CA SER A 176 16.46 -13.63 -6.73
C SER A 176 16.44 -12.79 -8.01
N ARG A 177 17.61 -12.65 -8.68
CA ARG A 177 17.69 -11.90 -9.95
C ARG A 177 17.17 -12.77 -11.10
N PRO A 178 16.28 -12.21 -11.96
CA PRO A 178 15.83 -12.92 -13.16
C PRO A 178 17.02 -13.27 -14.07
N ARG A 179 17.13 -14.51 -14.51
CA ARG A 179 18.25 -14.97 -15.35
C ARG A 179 18.34 -14.27 -16.72
N ASN A 180 17.21 -13.82 -17.25
CA ASN A 180 17.11 -13.23 -18.58
C ASN A 180 16.82 -11.72 -18.54
N ALA A 181 16.94 -11.07 -17.40
CA ALA A 181 16.75 -9.63 -17.30
C ALA A 181 17.92 -8.92 -17.98
N ALA A 182 17.62 -7.95 -18.87
CA ALA A 182 18.63 -7.03 -19.36
C ALA A 182 19.31 -6.34 -18.14
N ALA A 183 20.58 -5.96 -18.28
CA ALA A 183 21.37 -5.40 -17.18
C ALA A 183 20.69 -4.20 -16.46
N ASN A 184 19.74 -3.54 -17.11
CA ASN A 184 18.98 -2.39 -16.62
C ASN A 184 17.50 -2.70 -16.34
N ALA A 185 17.07 -3.98 -16.36
CA ALA A 185 15.68 -4.30 -16.03
C ALA A 185 15.42 -4.08 -14.53
N GLU A 186 14.34 -3.39 -14.23
CA GLU A 186 13.90 -3.24 -12.83
C GLU A 186 13.66 -4.61 -12.22
N ARG A 187 14.24 -4.82 -11.03
CA ARG A 187 14.02 -6.04 -10.27
C ARG A 187 12.55 -6.11 -9.84
N PRO A 188 11.85 -7.23 -10.02
CA PRO A 188 10.53 -7.40 -9.41
C PRO A 188 10.62 -7.17 -7.90
N PRO A 189 9.57 -6.68 -7.26
CA PRO A 189 9.53 -6.54 -5.81
C PRO A 189 9.99 -7.84 -5.14
N THR A 190 11.10 -7.77 -4.42
CA THR A 190 11.76 -8.93 -3.82
C THR A 190 11.86 -8.76 -2.32
N ALA A 191 11.62 -9.82 -1.56
CA ALA A 191 11.86 -9.88 -0.12
C ALA A 191 12.63 -11.16 0.22
N ILE A 192 13.46 -11.09 1.27
CA ILE A 192 14.15 -12.26 1.83
C ILE A 192 13.53 -12.56 3.19
N LEU A 193 13.22 -13.83 3.43
CA LEU A 193 12.77 -14.33 4.71
C LEU A 193 13.83 -15.28 5.26
N LEU A 194 14.61 -14.79 6.22
CA LEU A 194 15.71 -15.52 6.85
C LEU A 194 15.24 -16.18 8.14
N LEU A 195 15.39 -17.50 8.20
CA LEU A 195 15.12 -18.31 9.38
C LEU A 195 16.41 -18.92 9.89
N THR A 196 16.74 -18.65 11.15
CA THR A 196 17.94 -19.21 11.82
C THR A 196 17.72 -19.30 13.33
N ASP A 197 18.46 -20.17 13.99
CA ASP A 197 18.49 -20.30 15.45
C ASP A 197 19.73 -19.68 16.10
N GLY A 198 20.67 -19.18 15.30
CA GLY A 198 21.97 -18.76 15.81
C GLY A 198 22.64 -17.60 15.07
N ALA A 199 23.75 -17.17 15.64
CA ALA A 199 24.63 -16.17 15.05
C ALA A 199 25.49 -16.77 13.94
N SER A 200 25.87 -15.95 12.96
CA SER A 200 26.86 -16.34 11.95
C SER A 200 28.20 -16.66 12.57
N ARG A 201 28.81 -17.76 12.12
CA ARG A 201 30.12 -18.23 12.61
C ARG A 201 31.21 -18.20 11.55
N SER A 202 30.83 -17.99 10.29
CA SER A 202 31.76 -18.03 9.15
C SER A 202 31.22 -17.22 7.97
N GLY A 203 32.08 -16.94 7.01
CA GLY A 203 31.74 -16.30 5.76
C GLY A 203 31.67 -14.77 5.83
N VAL A 204 30.92 -14.19 4.92
CA VAL A 204 30.71 -12.73 4.83
C VAL A 204 30.05 -12.20 6.12
N PRO A 205 30.49 -11.07 6.67
CA PRO A 205 29.81 -10.48 7.82
C PRO A 205 28.33 -10.20 7.50
N PRO A 206 27.37 -10.65 8.35
CA PRO A 206 25.94 -10.53 8.06
C PRO A 206 25.48 -9.09 7.82
N LEU A 207 26.05 -8.12 8.54
CA LEU A 207 25.72 -6.70 8.38
C LEU A 207 26.22 -6.14 7.03
N ALA A 208 27.32 -6.64 6.49
CA ALA A 208 27.79 -6.26 5.15
C ALA A 208 26.83 -6.79 4.08
N ALA A 209 26.37 -8.03 4.22
CA ALA A 209 25.32 -8.60 3.34
C ALA A 209 23.99 -7.83 3.46
N ALA A 210 23.61 -7.39 4.66
CA ALA A 210 22.43 -6.55 4.87
C ALA A 210 22.56 -5.18 4.19
N GLN A 211 23.74 -4.56 4.22
CA GLN A 211 23.99 -3.31 3.50
C GLN A 211 23.86 -3.50 1.98
N GLN A 212 24.34 -4.62 1.44
CA GLN A 212 24.14 -4.95 0.04
C GLN A 212 22.65 -5.12 -0.28
N ALA A 213 21.89 -5.84 0.56
CA ALA A 213 20.43 -6.00 0.41
C ALA A 213 19.71 -4.64 0.39
N LYS A 214 20.09 -3.73 1.28
CA LYS A 214 19.59 -2.35 1.32
C LYS A 214 19.87 -1.58 0.03
N GLN A 215 21.10 -1.66 -0.48
CA GLN A 215 21.47 -1.00 -1.75
C GLN A 215 20.65 -1.53 -2.93
N GLU A 216 20.29 -2.80 -2.90
CA GLU A 216 19.45 -3.44 -3.91
C GLU A 216 17.94 -3.26 -3.66
N GLY A 217 17.55 -2.57 -2.58
CA GLY A 217 16.13 -2.32 -2.23
C GLY A 217 15.39 -3.58 -1.78
N VAL A 218 16.11 -4.59 -1.25
CA VAL A 218 15.52 -5.88 -0.84
C VAL A 218 15.40 -5.92 0.69
N PRO A 219 14.18 -5.83 1.26
CA PRO A 219 13.97 -5.98 2.68
C PRO A 219 14.25 -7.42 3.13
N VAL A 220 14.89 -7.56 4.28
CA VAL A 220 15.16 -8.86 4.92
C VAL A 220 14.34 -8.96 6.19
N PHE A 221 13.43 -9.92 6.21
CA PHE A 221 12.67 -10.30 7.41
C PHE A 221 13.42 -11.43 8.09
N THR A 222 13.66 -11.30 9.39
CA THR A 222 14.38 -12.31 10.15
C THR A 222 13.47 -12.98 11.16
N VAL A 223 13.56 -14.30 11.25
CA VAL A 223 12.82 -15.11 12.22
C VAL A 223 13.81 -15.94 13.01
N ALA A 224 13.90 -15.65 14.30
CA ALA A 224 14.77 -16.38 15.22
C ALA A 224 13.99 -17.48 15.94
N LEU A 225 14.49 -18.72 15.89
CA LEU A 225 13.93 -19.86 16.61
C LEU A 225 14.48 -20.01 18.04
N ALA A 226 15.30 -19.06 18.48
CA ALA A 226 15.89 -19.07 19.81
C ALA A 226 15.12 -18.13 20.76
N SER A 227 15.03 -18.50 22.04
CA SER A 227 14.43 -17.61 23.09
C SER A 227 15.23 -16.32 23.28
N GLN A 228 16.52 -16.33 22.95
CA GLN A 228 17.40 -15.16 22.96
C GLN A 228 18.01 -15.01 21.54
N PRO A 229 17.37 -14.25 20.66
CA PRO A 229 17.86 -14.06 19.30
C PRO A 229 19.19 -13.29 19.31
N PRO A 230 20.12 -13.63 18.41
CA PRO A 230 21.30 -12.83 18.19
C PRO A 230 20.92 -11.38 17.79
N PRO A 231 21.55 -10.35 18.39
CA PRO A 231 21.24 -8.95 18.07
C PRO A 231 21.50 -8.60 16.61
N GLU A 232 22.37 -9.35 15.94
CA GLU A 232 22.65 -9.19 14.50
C GLU A 232 21.40 -9.36 13.64
N LEU A 233 20.46 -10.25 14.00
CA LEU A 233 19.23 -10.48 13.23
C LEU A 233 18.32 -9.26 13.23
N GLN A 234 18.21 -8.59 14.38
CA GLN A 234 17.48 -7.33 14.48
C GLN A 234 18.14 -6.24 13.63
N GLN A 235 19.47 -6.11 13.71
CA GLN A 235 20.21 -5.13 12.92
C GLN A 235 20.10 -5.38 11.41
N ILE A 236 20.13 -6.63 10.96
CA ILE A 236 19.91 -6.99 9.54
C ILE A 236 18.53 -6.48 9.08
N ALA A 237 17.47 -6.74 9.85
CA ALA A 237 16.13 -6.32 9.53
C ALA A 237 16.02 -4.78 9.50
N GLU A 238 16.53 -4.08 10.51
CA GLU A 238 16.52 -2.61 10.59
C GLU A 238 17.28 -1.95 9.43
N ILE A 239 18.47 -2.45 9.10
CA ILE A 239 19.27 -1.92 7.99
C ILE A 239 18.53 -2.02 6.66
N THR A 240 17.84 -3.12 6.42
CA THR A 240 17.18 -3.42 5.14
C THR A 240 15.76 -2.90 5.04
N GLY A 241 15.19 -2.36 6.13
CA GLY A 241 13.79 -1.94 6.21
C GLY A 241 12.79 -3.10 6.33
N GLY A 242 13.28 -4.27 6.73
CA GLY A 242 12.45 -5.42 7.13
C GLY A 242 12.07 -5.38 8.59
N GLN A 243 11.68 -6.54 9.13
CA GLN A 243 11.27 -6.69 10.52
C GLN A 243 11.86 -7.97 11.12
N SER A 244 12.23 -7.94 12.40
CA SER A 244 12.74 -9.11 13.13
C SER A 244 11.67 -9.69 14.03
N PHE A 245 11.53 -11.01 14.00
CA PHE A 245 10.59 -11.78 14.79
C PHE A 245 11.33 -12.83 15.62
N THR A 246 10.77 -13.12 16.80
CA THR A 246 11.25 -14.21 17.66
C THR A 246 10.12 -15.21 17.82
N ALA A 247 10.40 -16.47 17.50
CA ALA A 247 9.42 -17.53 17.52
C ALA A 247 10.02 -18.77 18.18
N PRO A 248 10.14 -18.83 19.53
CA PRO A 248 10.72 -19.96 20.24
C PRO A 248 9.82 -21.20 20.24
N THR A 249 8.60 -21.13 19.73
CA THR A 249 7.68 -22.28 19.59
C THR A 249 7.17 -22.43 18.17
N ALA A 250 6.73 -23.65 17.80
CA ALA A 250 6.18 -23.92 16.47
C ALA A 250 4.90 -23.10 16.20
N GLU A 251 4.05 -22.90 17.21
CA GLU A 251 2.82 -22.11 17.09
C GLU A 251 3.13 -20.64 16.81
N GLN A 252 4.11 -20.06 17.52
CA GLN A 252 4.55 -18.68 17.29
C GLN A 252 5.18 -18.52 15.93
N LEU A 253 5.97 -19.50 15.48
CA LEU A 253 6.57 -19.52 14.16
C LEU A 253 5.49 -19.53 13.06
N ASN A 254 4.48 -20.38 13.17
CA ASN A 254 3.35 -20.42 12.25
C ASN A 254 2.57 -19.07 12.24
N ALA A 255 2.39 -18.45 13.42
CA ALA A 255 1.73 -17.14 13.50
C ALA A 255 2.53 -16.05 12.79
N VAL A 256 3.86 -16.01 12.97
CA VAL A 256 4.76 -15.06 12.29
C VAL A 256 4.71 -15.23 10.78
N TYR A 257 4.79 -16.46 10.30
CA TYR A 257 4.76 -16.72 8.86
C TYR A 257 3.42 -16.35 8.22
N ARG A 258 2.31 -16.57 8.91
CA ARG A 258 0.98 -16.17 8.46
C ARG A 258 0.85 -14.64 8.39
N ASP A 259 1.33 -13.91 9.40
CA ASP A 259 1.34 -12.45 9.41
C ASP A 259 2.22 -11.90 8.27
N LEU A 260 3.41 -12.47 8.05
CA LEU A 260 4.30 -12.09 6.95
C LEU A 260 3.67 -12.35 5.58
N GLY A 261 3.00 -13.49 5.39
CA GLY A 261 2.30 -13.80 4.15
C GLY A 261 1.27 -12.73 3.79
N SER A 262 0.49 -12.28 4.78
CA SER A 262 -0.49 -11.21 4.58
C SER A 262 0.15 -9.87 4.26
N ARG A 263 1.21 -9.47 4.97
CA ARG A 263 1.91 -8.19 4.77
C ARG A 263 2.62 -8.08 3.43
N LEU A 264 3.26 -9.16 2.99
CA LEU A 264 3.96 -9.18 1.70
C LEU A 264 3.00 -9.15 0.51
N THR A 265 1.74 -9.54 0.72
CA THR A 265 0.70 -9.58 -0.31
C THR A 265 0.18 -8.18 -0.65
N TYR A 266 0.17 -7.25 0.28
CA TYR A 266 -0.40 -5.92 0.10
C TYR A 266 0.67 -4.83 0.10
N VAL A 267 0.47 -3.83 -0.76
CA VAL A 267 1.27 -2.59 -0.79
C VAL A 267 0.34 -1.43 -0.53
N GLU A 268 0.78 -0.49 0.27
CA GLU A 268 0.11 0.80 0.38
C GLU A 268 0.38 1.61 -0.88
N GLU A 269 -0.61 1.70 -1.75
CA GLU A 269 -0.55 2.52 -2.96
C GLU A 269 -1.44 3.74 -2.78
N LYS A 270 -0.91 4.90 -3.13
CA LYS A 270 -1.70 6.13 -3.15
C LYS A 270 -2.57 6.15 -4.39
N ARG A 271 -3.87 5.94 -4.22
CA ARG A 271 -4.84 6.07 -5.31
C ARG A 271 -5.41 7.47 -5.38
N GLU A 272 -5.39 8.04 -6.57
CA GLU A 272 -6.03 9.33 -6.84
C GLU A 272 -7.56 9.15 -6.85
N LEU A 273 -8.25 9.91 -6.01
CA LEU A 273 -9.71 9.93 -5.93
C LEU A 273 -10.33 11.00 -6.85
N THR A 274 -9.53 11.66 -7.67
CA THR A 274 -9.92 12.76 -8.56
C THR A 274 -11.13 12.40 -9.42
N SER A 275 -11.18 11.17 -9.96
CA SER A 275 -12.30 10.71 -10.81
C SER A 275 -13.65 10.67 -10.09
N TYR A 276 -13.67 10.32 -8.82
CA TYR A 276 -14.91 10.32 -8.01
C TYR A 276 -15.42 11.73 -7.75
N PHE A 277 -14.51 12.68 -7.44
CA PHE A 277 -14.87 14.07 -7.25
C PHE A 277 -15.32 14.72 -8.55
N MET A 278 -14.66 14.43 -9.66
CA MET A 278 -15.09 14.91 -11.00
C MET A 278 -16.46 14.35 -11.38
N GLY A 279 -16.70 13.08 -11.15
CA GLY A 279 -18.02 12.45 -11.37
C GLY A 279 -19.11 13.10 -10.52
N GLY A 280 -18.85 13.35 -9.25
CA GLY A 280 -19.77 14.07 -8.37
C GLY A 280 -20.09 15.51 -8.86
N ALA A 281 -19.07 16.26 -9.27
CA ALA A 281 -19.25 17.59 -9.84
C ALA A 281 -20.08 17.55 -11.14
N ALA A 282 -19.83 16.58 -12.02
CA ALA A 282 -20.59 16.41 -13.26
C ALA A 282 -22.07 16.12 -12.99
N ILE A 283 -22.38 15.24 -12.02
CA ILE A 283 -23.77 14.95 -11.60
C ILE A 283 -24.45 16.23 -11.06
N LEU A 284 -23.75 17.01 -10.23
CA LEU A 284 -24.29 18.26 -9.72
C LEU A 284 -24.59 19.27 -10.83
N LEU A 285 -23.73 19.36 -11.84
CA LEU A 285 -23.93 20.23 -13.01
C LEU A 285 -25.10 19.76 -13.88
N LEU A 286 -25.29 18.45 -14.06
CA LEU A 286 -26.42 17.88 -14.76
C LEU A 286 -27.74 18.17 -14.02
N LEU A 287 -27.77 18.02 -12.71
CA LEU A 287 -28.93 18.36 -11.89
C LEU A 287 -29.25 19.86 -11.97
N LEU A 288 -28.21 20.72 -12.00
CA LEU A 288 -28.37 22.15 -12.21
C LEU A 288 -29.01 22.46 -13.57
N GLY A 289 -28.51 21.81 -14.64
CA GLY A 289 -29.04 21.98 -15.98
C GLY A 289 -30.51 21.53 -16.08
N ALA A 290 -30.83 20.38 -15.47
CA ALA A 290 -32.20 19.88 -15.41
C ALA A 290 -33.12 20.83 -14.62
N ALA A 291 -32.70 21.31 -13.45
CA ALA A 291 -33.47 22.26 -12.65
C ALA A 291 -33.67 23.59 -13.39
N ALA A 292 -32.66 24.11 -14.07
CA ALA A 292 -32.75 25.32 -14.88
C ALA A 292 -33.72 25.11 -16.07
N SER A 293 -33.63 23.97 -16.75
CA SER A 293 -34.53 23.63 -17.87
C SER A 293 -35.99 23.56 -17.43
N ILE A 294 -36.30 22.86 -16.33
CA ILE A 294 -37.62 22.74 -15.77
C ILE A 294 -38.18 24.13 -15.39
N THR A 295 -37.38 24.99 -14.76
CA THR A 295 -37.81 26.33 -14.39
C THR A 295 -38.03 27.26 -15.60
N TRP A 296 -37.34 27.00 -16.70
CA TRP A 296 -37.53 27.72 -17.97
C TRP A 296 -38.81 27.25 -18.69
N PHE A 297 -39.00 25.93 -18.83
CA PHE A 297 -40.19 25.33 -19.50
C PHE A 297 -41.49 25.67 -18.78
N LEU A 298 -41.50 25.73 -17.44
CA LEU A 298 -42.67 26.10 -16.67
C LEU A 298 -43.04 27.60 -16.76
N ARG A 299 -42.28 28.42 -17.50
CA ARG A 299 -42.53 29.82 -17.72
C ARG A 299 -43.06 30.17 -19.11
N LEU A 300 -43.21 29.15 -20.00
CA LEU A 300 -43.85 29.32 -21.27
C LEU A 300 -45.36 29.30 -21.00
N PRO A 301 -46.13 30.33 -21.45
CA PRO A 301 -47.55 30.39 -21.26
C PRO A 301 -48.33 29.28 -21.98
#